data_668dea124dc58e1e65d79fa5419edb5d
#
_entry.id   668dea124dc58e1e65d79fa5419edb5d
#
_cell.length_a   1.000
_cell.length_b   1.000
_cell.length_c   1.000
_cell.angle_alpha   90.00
_cell.angle_beta   90.00
_cell.angle_gamma   90.00
#
_symmetry.space_group_name_H-M   'P 1'
#
loop_
_entity.id
_entity.type
_entity.pdbx_description
1 polymer ?
#
loop_
_entity_poly.entity_id
_entity_poly.type
_entity_poly.pdbx_seq_one_letter_code
_entity_poly.pdbx_strand_id
1 'polypeptide(L)'
;MRAGLPGHRPDGMGGWPGASKGVTMDLIYFGGSAVAGIIGWGTIFATIIWPKMKQQPRVQQLKTLTAINFFRYFATTLLITGLVSRKLPAGFADPAAFGDLASLVLAYVAFIALQRSRTGKVPLLPVWTFNIVGAADLLLAMILGPALLHDPGDTGLSYIVPTVYVPLLLVAHFYSMRILSQRPSGESAPIHQASMA
;
A
#
# COMPACT_ATOMS: atom_id res chain seq x y z
N MET A 1 42.29 20.83 51.43
CA MET A 1 42.86 20.93 50.08
C MET A 1 42.41 19.76 49.22
N ARG A 2 41.41 19.98 48.31
CA ARG A 2 40.98 18.99 47.31
C ARG A 2 41.42 19.52 45.98
N ALA A 3 42.39 18.86 45.35
CA ALA A 3 42.85 19.13 44.03
C ALA A 3 41.75 18.74 43.00
N GLY A 4 41.32 19.71 42.19
CA GLY A 4 40.37 19.48 41.11
C GLY A 4 41.11 18.78 39.93
N LEU A 5 40.51 17.67 39.49
CA LEU A 5 40.94 17.03 38.27
C LEU A 5 40.46 17.85 37.09
N PRO A 6 41.29 18.14 36.09
CA PRO A 6 40.85 18.78 34.84
C PRO A 6 39.92 17.86 34.06
N GLY A 7 38.71 18.34 33.77
CA GLY A 7 37.74 17.66 32.94
C GLY A 7 38.32 17.48 31.52
N HIS A 8 38.62 16.26 31.17
CA HIS A 8 38.90 15.85 29.80
C HIS A 8 37.56 15.83 29.03
N ARG A 9 37.28 16.89 28.27
CA ARG A 9 36.26 16.85 27.23
C ARG A 9 36.82 16.02 26.08
N PRO A 10 36.17 14.96 25.63
CA PRO A 10 36.53 14.36 24.36
C PRO A 10 35.89 15.18 23.23
N ASP A 11 36.55 16.32 22.89
CA ASP A 11 36.25 17.06 21.70
C ASP A 11 36.86 16.27 20.53
N GLY A 12 36.01 15.66 19.74
CA GLY A 12 36.43 15.03 18.51
C GLY A 12 35.87 13.66 18.21
N MET A 13 34.56 13.44 18.40
CA MET A 13 33.91 12.43 17.57
C MET A 13 33.67 13.05 16.20
N GLY A 14 34.74 13.11 15.41
CA GLY A 14 34.65 13.27 13.97
C GLY A 14 33.66 12.22 13.45
N GLY A 15 32.58 12.70 12.81
CA GLY A 15 31.55 11.81 12.26
C GLY A 15 32.22 10.72 11.42
N TRP A 16 31.89 9.48 11.71
CA TRP A 16 32.41 8.33 10.96
C TRP A 16 32.12 8.54 9.46
N PRO A 17 33.16 8.49 8.59
CA PRO A 17 33.00 8.69 7.14
C PRO A 17 32.10 7.65 6.46
N GLY A 18 31.69 6.63 7.21
CA GLY A 18 30.81 5.54 6.73
C GLY A 18 29.30 5.77 6.93
N ALA A 19 28.90 6.77 7.75
CA ALA A 19 27.49 6.93 8.09
C ALA A 19 26.59 7.25 6.86
N SER A 20 27.08 8.08 5.94
CA SER A 20 26.34 8.40 4.71
C SER A 20 26.23 7.23 3.72
N LYS A 21 27.25 6.38 3.66
CA LYS A 21 27.25 5.17 2.81
C LYS A 21 26.28 4.10 3.36
N GLY A 22 26.18 3.97 4.68
CA GLY A 22 25.25 3.05 5.31
C GLY A 22 23.79 3.38 4.95
N VAL A 23 23.35 4.61 5.19
CA VAL A 23 21.97 5.07 4.91
C VAL A 23 21.59 4.90 3.43
N THR A 24 22.52 5.19 2.50
CA THR A 24 22.26 5.01 1.06
C THR A 24 22.03 3.54 0.71
N MET A 25 22.82 2.62 1.30
CA MET A 25 22.65 1.18 1.07
C MET A 25 21.33 0.67 1.67
N ASP A 26 20.96 1.13 2.87
CA ASP A 26 19.71 0.73 3.51
C ASP A 26 18.48 1.18 2.70
N LEU A 27 18.52 2.39 2.09
CA LEU A 27 17.49 2.85 1.16
C LEU A 27 17.42 2.01 -0.12
N ILE A 28 18.57 1.54 -0.65
CA ILE A 28 18.61 0.65 -1.81
C ILE A 28 17.99 -0.71 -1.46
N TYR A 29 18.30 -1.28 -0.29
CA TYR A 29 17.71 -2.53 0.16
C TYR A 29 16.21 -2.38 0.43
N PHE A 30 15.79 -1.28 1.03
CA PHE A 30 14.37 -0.97 1.26
C PHE A 30 13.59 -0.89 -0.05
N GLY A 31 14.04 -0.03 -0.99
CA GLY A 31 13.41 0.10 -2.30
C GLY A 31 13.45 -1.20 -3.10
N GLY A 32 14.60 -1.91 -3.09
CA GLY A 32 14.75 -3.20 -3.74
C GLY A 32 13.79 -4.26 -3.20
N SER A 33 13.57 -4.29 -1.87
CA SER A 33 12.61 -5.20 -1.24
C SER A 33 11.18 -4.89 -1.65
N ALA A 34 10.80 -3.60 -1.72
CA ALA A 34 9.48 -3.21 -2.18
C ALA A 34 9.23 -3.60 -3.65
N VAL A 35 10.21 -3.38 -4.53
CA VAL A 35 10.16 -3.81 -5.94
C VAL A 35 10.06 -5.32 -6.04
N ALA A 36 10.88 -6.07 -5.29
CA ALA A 36 10.80 -7.53 -5.24
C ALA A 36 9.41 -8.00 -4.76
N GLY A 37 8.82 -7.32 -3.79
CA GLY A 37 7.45 -7.55 -3.32
C GLY A 37 6.42 -7.37 -4.44
N ILE A 38 6.52 -6.28 -5.23
CA ILE A 38 5.62 -6.05 -6.37
C ILE A 38 5.78 -7.15 -7.43
N ILE A 39 7.01 -7.53 -7.77
CA ILE A 39 7.28 -8.61 -8.73
C ILE A 39 6.74 -9.94 -8.21
N GLY A 40 7.00 -10.27 -6.94
CA GLY A 40 6.54 -11.51 -6.31
C GLY A 40 5.02 -11.62 -6.31
N TRP A 41 4.34 -10.61 -5.76
CA TRP A 41 2.87 -10.58 -5.73
C TRP A 41 2.26 -10.49 -7.13
N GLY A 42 2.84 -9.69 -8.04
CA GLY A 42 2.42 -9.62 -9.43
C GLY A 42 2.48 -10.98 -10.12
N THR A 43 3.55 -11.74 -9.91
CA THR A 43 3.72 -13.10 -10.44
C THR A 43 2.67 -14.06 -9.85
N ILE A 44 2.48 -14.07 -8.53
CA ILE A 44 1.48 -14.91 -7.85
C ILE A 44 0.07 -14.58 -8.38
N PHE A 45 -0.26 -13.30 -8.47
CA PHE A 45 -1.55 -12.88 -9.02
C PHE A 45 -1.71 -13.32 -10.48
N ALA A 46 -0.73 -13.06 -11.34
CA ALA A 46 -0.83 -13.37 -12.77
C ALA A 46 -0.94 -14.86 -13.05
N THR A 47 -0.19 -15.70 -12.32
CA THR A 47 -0.06 -17.13 -12.63
C THR A 47 -1.00 -18.02 -11.81
N ILE A 48 -1.33 -17.64 -10.58
CA ILE A 48 -2.09 -18.51 -9.67
C ILE A 48 -3.48 -17.95 -9.39
N ILE A 49 -3.57 -16.66 -8.99
CA ILE A 49 -4.83 -16.09 -8.50
C ILE A 49 -5.74 -15.70 -9.66
N TRP A 50 -5.23 -14.93 -10.62
CA TRP A 50 -6.02 -14.40 -11.74
C TRP A 50 -6.67 -15.49 -12.63
N PRO A 51 -5.99 -16.58 -13.00
CA PRO A 51 -6.63 -17.63 -13.80
C PRO A 51 -7.87 -18.24 -13.16
N LYS A 52 -7.88 -18.35 -11.82
CA LYS A 52 -9.02 -18.84 -11.04
C LYS A 52 -10.07 -17.76 -10.82
N MET A 53 -9.63 -16.54 -10.53
CA MET A 53 -10.50 -15.42 -10.21
C MET A 53 -11.31 -14.97 -11.43
N LYS A 54 -10.72 -14.92 -12.64
CA LYS A 54 -11.42 -14.50 -13.87
C LYS A 54 -12.63 -15.37 -14.26
N GLN A 55 -12.73 -16.58 -13.69
CA GLN A 55 -13.87 -17.48 -13.89
C GLN A 55 -15.07 -17.13 -12.99
N GLN A 56 -14.86 -16.29 -11.99
CA GLN A 56 -15.92 -15.90 -11.05
C GLN A 56 -16.72 -14.71 -11.59
N PRO A 57 -17.96 -14.50 -11.11
CA PRO A 57 -18.70 -13.29 -11.40
C PRO A 57 -17.94 -12.02 -11.01
N ARG A 58 -18.07 -10.96 -11.80
CA ARG A 58 -17.35 -9.68 -11.61
C ARG A 58 -17.48 -9.12 -10.18
N VAL A 59 -18.66 -9.18 -9.59
CA VAL A 59 -18.92 -8.75 -8.21
C VAL A 59 -18.09 -9.58 -7.22
N GLN A 60 -17.99 -10.89 -7.43
CA GLN A 60 -17.22 -11.77 -6.53
C GLN A 60 -15.72 -11.51 -6.65
N GLN A 61 -15.20 -11.27 -7.85
CA GLN A 61 -13.81 -10.88 -8.06
C GLN A 61 -13.48 -9.61 -7.26
N LEU A 62 -14.32 -8.57 -7.37
CA LEU A 62 -14.14 -7.31 -6.64
C LEU A 62 -14.27 -7.46 -5.14
N LYS A 63 -15.19 -8.30 -4.65
CA LYS A 63 -15.29 -8.62 -3.21
C LYS A 63 -14.00 -9.19 -2.65
N THR A 64 -13.42 -10.18 -3.34
CA THR A 64 -12.17 -10.82 -2.92
C THR A 64 -11.03 -9.81 -2.87
N LEU A 65 -10.87 -8.99 -3.91
CA LEU A 65 -9.82 -7.97 -3.97
C LEU A 65 -10.02 -6.87 -2.92
N THR A 66 -11.26 -6.48 -2.66
CA THR A 66 -11.57 -5.49 -1.61
C THR A 66 -11.30 -6.04 -0.22
N ALA A 67 -11.61 -7.32 0.04
CA ALA A 67 -11.39 -7.96 1.35
C ALA A 67 -9.91 -8.03 1.75
N ILE A 68 -8.99 -8.15 0.81
CA ILE A 68 -7.54 -8.09 1.07
C ILE A 68 -7.16 -6.78 1.77
N ASN A 69 -7.88 -5.70 1.50
CA ASN A 69 -7.63 -4.38 2.08
C ASN A 69 -8.18 -4.20 3.51
N PHE A 70 -8.86 -5.20 4.09
CA PHE A 70 -9.34 -5.12 5.47
C PHE A 70 -8.22 -5.14 6.51
N PHE A 71 -7.04 -5.57 6.13
CA PHE A 71 -5.86 -5.58 7.00
C PHE A 71 -5.04 -4.30 6.94
N ARG A 72 -5.52 -3.22 6.28
CA ARG A 72 -4.81 -1.94 6.20
C ARG A 72 -4.54 -1.32 7.59
N TYR A 73 -5.27 -1.71 8.61
CA TYR A 73 -4.98 -1.29 9.98
C TYR A 73 -3.56 -1.67 10.44
N PHE A 74 -2.87 -2.60 9.76
CA PHE A 74 -1.47 -2.91 10.08
C PHE A 74 -0.55 -1.69 9.98
N ALA A 75 -0.87 -0.68 9.18
CA ALA A 75 -0.11 0.57 9.14
C ALA A 75 -0.12 1.33 10.48
N THR A 76 -1.11 1.08 11.36
CA THR A 76 -1.11 1.66 12.71
C THR A 76 0.05 1.18 13.58
N THR A 77 0.74 0.08 13.18
CA THR A 77 1.97 -0.36 13.84
C THR A 77 3.08 0.68 13.75
N LEU A 78 3.03 1.59 12.75
CA LEU A 78 3.96 2.72 12.63
C LEU A 78 3.79 3.76 13.75
N LEU A 79 2.65 3.75 14.46
CA LEU A 79 2.38 4.64 15.59
C LEU A 79 2.73 4.02 16.94
N ILE A 80 3.13 2.74 16.99
CA ILE A 80 3.38 2.02 18.23
C ILE A 80 4.86 2.11 18.60
N THR A 81 5.16 2.90 19.64
CA THR A 81 6.50 2.96 20.21
C THR A 81 6.91 1.58 20.75
N GLY A 82 8.07 1.10 20.31
CA GLY A 82 8.54 -0.26 20.62
C GLY A 82 8.47 -1.23 19.43
N LEU A 83 7.57 -1.00 18.46
CA LEU A 83 7.60 -1.67 17.15
C LEU A 83 8.44 -0.89 16.15
N VAL A 84 8.47 0.42 16.29
CA VAL A 84 9.27 1.36 15.48
C VAL A 84 10.23 2.14 16.36
N SER A 85 11.28 2.70 15.75
CA SER A 85 12.22 3.60 16.41
C SER A 85 11.51 4.91 16.82
N ARG A 86 11.94 5.49 17.95
CA ARG A 86 11.51 6.84 18.36
C ARG A 86 11.98 7.94 17.39
N LYS A 87 12.88 7.62 16.49
CA LYS A 87 13.38 8.54 15.44
C LYS A 87 12.55 8.52 14.18
N LEU A 88 11.56 7.61 14.08
CA LEU A 88 10.67 7.56 12.92
C LEU A 88 9.94 8.91 12.78
N PRO A 89 10.08 9.62 11.65
CA PRO A 89 9.46 10.93 11.48
C PRO A 89 7.93 10.84 11.54
N ALA A 90 7.30 11.63 12.40
CA ALA A 90 5.84 11.74 12.45
C ALA A 90 5.23 12.17 11.11
N GLY A 91 5.95 13.02 10.35
CA GLY A 91 5.56 13.41 8.99
C GLY A 91 5.45 12.26 7.99
N PHE A 92 6.03 11.09 8.30
CA PHE A 92 5.83 9.85 7.54
C PHE A 92 4.80 8.93 8.21
N ALA A 93 4.97 8.67 9.52
CA ALA A 93 4.18 7.68 10.24
C ALA A 93 2.69 8.05 10.31
N ASP A 94 2.37 9.30 10.65
CA ASP A 94 0.99 9.75 10.83
C ASP A 94 0.19 9.71 9.52
N PRO A 95 0.64 10.33 8.40
CA PRO A 95 -0.10 10.25 7.14
C PRO A 95 -0.26 8.82 6.65
N ALA A 96 0.78 7.98 6.75
CA ALA A 96 0.70 6.59 6.32
C ALA A 96 -0.34 5.80 7.14
N ALA A 97 -0.35 5.93 8.46
CA ALA A 97 -1.29 5.22 9.31
C ALA A 97 -2.74 5.71 9.12
N PHE A 98 -2.97 7.03 9.09
CA PHE A 98 -4.31 7.59 8.95
C PHE A 98 -4.85 7.46 7.53
N GLY A 99 -4.01 7.53 6.50
CA GLY A 99 -4.37 7.26 5.11
C GLY A 99 -4.85 5.81 4.93
N ASP A 100 -4.13 4.86 5.50
CA ASP A 100 -4.54 3.47 5.51
C ASP A 100 -5.84 3.22 6.27
N LEU A 101 -6.07 3.88 7.42
CA LEU A 101 -7.35 3.78 8.14
C LEU A 101 -8.51 4.36 7.35
N ALA A 102 -8.34 5.50 6.70
CA ALA A 102 -9.36 6.08 5.83
C ALA A 102 -9.68 5.16 4.65
N SER A 103 -8.65 4.60 4.02
CA SER A 103 -8.80 3.62 2.95
C SER A 103 -9.46 2.32 3.41
N LEU A 104 -9.22 1.88 4.65
CA LEU A 104 -9.90 0.75 5.27
C LEU A 104 -11.41 1.00 5.38
N VAL A 105 -11.82 2.19 5.85
CA VAL A 105 -13.25 2.56 5.94
C VAL A 105 -13.88 2.53 4.56
N LEU A 106 -13.22 3.09 3.54
CA LEU A 106 -13.69 3.03 2.16
C LEU A 106 -13.78 1.60 1.61
N ALA A 107 -12.84 0.72 1.98
CA ALA A 107 -12.89 -0.70 1.64
C ALA A 107 -14.14 -1.38 2.23
N TYR A 108 -14.46 -1.12 3.50
CA TYR A 108 -15.69 -1.64 4.11
C TYR A 108 -16.95 -1.12 3.41
N VAL A 109 -17.03 0.18 3.10
CA VAL A 109 -18.15 0.77 2.37
C VAL A 109 -18.31 0.12 1.00
N ALA A 110 -17.23 -0.02 0.24
CA ALA A 110 -17.22 -0.67 -1.06
C ALA A 110 -17.65 -2.15 -0.96
N PHE A 111 -17.14 -2.87 0.03
CA PHE A 111 -17.47 -4.27 0.24
C PHE A 111 -18.95 -4.47 0.61
N ILE A 112 -19.50 -3.65 1.50
CA ILE A 112 -20.92 -3.69 1.86
C ILE A 112 -21.80 -3.39 0.64
N ALA A 113 -21.42 -2.40 -0.18
CA ALA A 113 -22.12 -2.08 -1.41
C ALA A 113 -22.12 -3.26 -2.40
N LEU A 114 -20.95 -3.94 -2.55
CA LEU A 114 -20.82 -5.17 -3.35
C LEU A 114 -21.65 -6.32 -2.79
N GLN A 115 -21.73 -6.47 -1.47
CA GLN A 115 -22.55 -7.51 -0.83
C GLN A 115 -24.06 -7.30 -1.05
N ARG A 116 -24.49 -6.04 -1.04
CA ARG A 116 -25.91 -5.69 -1.25
C ARG A 116 -26.33 -5.73 -2.72
N SER A 117 -25.41 -5.91 -3.65
CA SER A 117 -25.72 -6.00 -5.09
C SER A 117 -26.43 -7.30 -5.42
N ARG A 118 -27.76 -7.27 -5.40
CA ARG A 118 -28.64 -8.44 -5.72
C ARG A 118 -28.75 -8.72 -7.23
N THR A 119 -28.48 -7.72 -8.07
CA THR A 119 -28.63 -7.81 -9.54
C THR A 119 -27.34 -8.21 -10.26
N GLY A 120 -26.25 -8.50 -9.54
CA GLY A 120 -24.94 -8.71 -10.14
C GLY A 120 -24.28 -7.47 -10.73
N LYS A 121 -24.94 -6.30 -10.66
CA LYS A 121 -24.38 -5.02 -11.12
C LYS A 121 -23.39 -4.50 -10.09
N VAL A 122 -22.21 -4.06 -10.57
CA VAL A 122 -21.18 -3.49 -9.70
C VAL A 122 -21.60 -2.08 -9.27
N PRO A 123 -21.62 -1.75 -7.96
CA PRO A 123 -21.83 -0.39 -7.47
C PRO A 123 -20.57 0.43 -7.74
N LEU A 124 -20.49 1.05 -8.91
CA LEU A 124 -19.28 1.66 -9.44
C LEU A 124 -18.71 2.74 -8.53
N LEU A 125 -19.55 3.66 -8.02
CA LEU A 125 -19.07 4.81 -7.26
C LEU A 125 -18.29 4.42 -6.01
N PRO A 126 -18.79 3.67 -5.03
CA PRO A 126 -18.03 3.32 -3.83
C PRO A 126 -16.79 2.45 -4.16
N VAL A 127 -16.87 1.58 -5.16
CA VAL A 127 -15.76 0.72 -5.52
C VAL A 127 -14.64 1.49 -6.22
N TRP A 128 -14.97 2.43 -7.13
CA TRP A 128 -13.99 3.32 -7.73
C TRP A 128 -13.36 4.28 -6.72
N THR A 129 -14.17 4.92 -5.86
CA THR A 129 -13.66 5.82 -4.80
C THR A 129 -12.66 5.11 -3.92
N PHE A 130 -12.99 3.90 -3.42
CA PHE A 130 -12.07 3.09 -2.64
C PHE A 130 -10.76 2.80 -3.41
N ASN A 131 -10.87 2.37 -4.68
CA ASN A 131 -9.66 1.98 -5.43
C ASN A 131 -8.77 3.17 -5.77
N ILE A 132 -9.34 4.32 -6.12
CA ILE A 132 -8.57 5.54 -6.44
C ILE A 132 -7.88 6.07 -5.19
N VAL A 133 -8.64 6.26 -4.11
CA VAL A 133 -8.10 6.81 -2.86
C VAL A 133 -7.06 5.85 -2.26
N GLY A 134 -7.40 4.55 -2.18
CA GLY A 134 -6.49 3.57 -1.60
C GLY A 134 -5.21 3.36 -2.40
N ALA A 135 -5.27 3.37 -3.73
CA ALA A 135 -4.08 3.27 -4.56
C ALA A 135 -3.23 4.56 -4.48
N ALA A 136 -3.86 5.74 -4.48
CA ALA A 136 -3.16 7.01 -4.37
C ALA A 136 -2.42 7.13 -3.03
N ASP A 137 -3.04 6.73 -1.93
CA ASP A 137 -2.46 6.69 -0.59
C ASP A 137 -1.19 5.81 -0.55
N LEU A 138 -1.28 4.58 -1.07
CA LEU A 138 -0.14 3.67 -1.12
C LEU A 138 0.99 4.19 -2.02
N LEU A 139 0.67 4.75 -3.18
CA LEU A 139 1.66 5.33 -4.08
C LEU A 139 2.34 6.54 -3.45
N LEU A 140 1.57 7.39 -2.77
CA LEU A 140 2.11 8.54 -2.05
C LEU A 140 3.06 8.10 -0.95
N ALA A 141 2.69 7.09 -0.15
CA ALA A 141 3.55 6.52 0.88
C ALA A 141 4.84 5.93 0.29
N MET A 142 4.78 5.25 -0.86
CA MET A 142 5.95 4.70 -1.53
C MET A 142 6.87 5.76 -2.13
N ILE A 143 6.31 6.88 -2.61
CA ILE A 143 7.10 7.99 -3.19
C ILE A 143 7.72 8.85 -2.09
N LEU A 144 6.93 9.19 -1.07
CA LEU A 144 7.39 10.07 0.01
C LEU A 144 8.22 9.32 1.06
N GLY A 145 8.00 8.01 1.23
CA GLY A 145 8.73 7.19 2.20
C GLY A 145 10.24 7.35 2.08
N PRO A 146 10.86 7.10 0.92
CA PRO A 146 12.30 7.27 0.75
C PRO A 146 12.80 8.70 0.98
N ALA A 147 11.96 9.72 0.75
CA ALA A 147 12.33 11.11 0.97
C ALA A 147 12.24 11.55 2.44
N LEU A 148 11.33 10.94 3.20
CA LEU A 148 11.05 11.29 4.60
C LEU A 148 11.76 10.36 5.59
N LEU A 149 12.01 9.09 5.21
CA LEU A 149 12.76 8.14 6.02
C LEU A 149 14.26 8.43 5.88
N HIS A 150 14.86 8.96 6.95
CA HIS A 150 16.30 9.15 7.02
C HIS A 150 17.05 7.81 7.17
N ASP A 151 16.43 6.86 7.86
CA ASP A 151 16.94 5.51 8.07
C ASP A 151 15.76 4.52 7.98
N PRO A 152 15.74 3.62 6.97
CA PRO A 152 14.70 2.58 6.88
C PRO A 152 14.65 1.66 8.10
N GLY A 153 15.76 1.50 8.83
CA GLY A 153 15.82 0.74 10.09
C GLY A 153 14.91 1.32 11.18
N ASP A 154 14.56 2.60 11.10
CA ASP A 154 13.63 3.24 12.03
C ASP A 154 12.21 2.68 11.93
N THR A 155 11.83 2.01 10.83
CA THR A 155 10.55 1.30 10.70
C THR A 155 10.47 0.05 11.57
N GLY A 156 11.61 -0.50 12.03
CA GLY A 156 11.67 -1.67 12.90
C GLY A 156 10.90 -2.86 12.33
N LEU A 157 10.07 -3.50 13.16
CA LEU A 157 9.23 -4.64 12.72
C LEU A 157 8.18 -4.23 11.69
N SER A 158 7.81 -2.96 11.64
CA SER A 158 6.86 -2.44 10.63
C SER A 158 7.46 -2.37 9.22
N TYR A 159 8.74 -2.72 9.03
CA TYR A 159 9.40 -2.86 7.72
C TYR A 159 8.63 -3.77 6.76
N ILE A 160 7.96 -4.79 7.27
CA ILE A 160 7.15 -5.72 6.47
C ILE A 160 5.95 -5.03 5.78
N VAL A 161 5.46 -3.93 6.34
CA VAL A 161 4.31 -3.19 5.79
C VAL A 161 4.67 -2.61 4.42
N PRO A 162 5.67 -1.72 4.28
CA PRO A 162 6.01 -1.14 2.98
C PRO A 162 6.66 -2.12 1.99
N THR A 163 7.29 -3.20 2.47
CA THR A 163 8.04 -4.11 1.58
C THR A 163 7.27 -5.34 1.13
N VAL A 164 6.28 -5.76 1.88
CA VAL A 164 5.48 -6.97 1.56
C VAL A 164 4.01 -6.62 1.39
N TYR A 165 3.43 -5.91 2.36
CA TYR A 165 1.98 -5.70 2.38
C TYR A 165 1.53 -4.61 1.40
N VAL A 166 2.20 -3.47 1.34
CA VAL A 166 1.90 -2.40 0.36
C VAL A 166 1.98 -2.92 -1.09
N PRO A 167 3.02 -3.68 -1.51
CA PRO A 167 3.05 -4.34 -2.80
C PRO A 167 1.85 -5.23 -3.10
N LEU A 168 1.40 -6.04 -2.13
CA LEU A 168 0.20 -6.87 -2.27
C LEU A 168 -1.04 -6.01 -2.54
N LEU A 169 -1.22 -4.93 -1.76
CA LEU A 169 -2.37 -4.04 -1.91
C LEU A 169 -2.36 -3.30 -3.26
N LEU A 170 -1.20 -2.84 -3.72
CA LEU A 170 -1.07 -2.20 -5.04
C LEU A 170 -1.45 -3.14 -6.17
N VAL A 171 -1.01 -4.41 -6.11
CA VAL A 171 -1.41 -5.43 -7.08
C VAL A 171 -2.92 -5.68 -7.02
N ALA A 172 -3.50 -5.75 -5.82
CA ALA A 172 -4.96 -5.91 -5.67
C ALA A 172 -5.74 -4.73 -6.25
N HIS A 173 -5.29 -3.49 -6.02
CA HIS A 173 -5.88 -2.29 -6.62
C HIS A 173 -5.75 -2.29 -8.15
N PHE A 174 -4.60 -2.67 -8.69
CA PHE A 174 -4.39 -2.78 -10.13
C PHE A 174 -5.40 -3.74 -10.77
N TYR A 175 -5.56 -4.96 -10.22
CA TYR A 175 -6.54 -5.92 -10.74
C TYR A 175 -7.98 -5.45 -10.55
N SER A 176 -8.31 -4.78 -9.43
CA SER A 176 -9.63 -4.18 -9.21
C SER A 176 -9.95 -3.12 -10.27
N MET A 177 -9.03 -2.20 -10.52
CA MET A 177 -9.23 -1.16 -11.54
C MET A 177 -9.30 -1.74 -12.95
N ARG A 178 -8.50 -2.78 -13.26
CA ARG A 178 -8.60 -3.51 -14.52
C ARG A 178 -10.00 -4.12 -14.71
N ILE A 179 -10.58 -4.75 -13.67
CA ILE A 179 -11.94 -5.30 -13.73
C ILE A 179 -12.96 -4.19 -13.92
N LEU A 180 -12.82 -3.07 -13.20
CA LEU A 180 -13.73 -1.93 -13.27
C LEU A 180 -13.73 -1.25 -14.65
N SER A 181 -12.59 -1.20 -15.31
CA SER A 181 -12.44 -0.60 -16.65
C SER A 181 -12.97 -1.47 -17.79
N GLN A 182 -13.23 -2.76 -17.55
CA GLN A 182 -13.83 -3.64 -18.56
C GLN A 182 -15.32 -3.31 -18.73
N ARG A 183 -15.77 -3.15 -19.97
CA ARG A 183 -17.21 -2.99 -20.26
C ARG A 183 -17.97 -4.27 -19.86
N PRO A 184 -19.20 -4.18 -19.32
CA PRO A 184 -20.02 -5.36 -19.08
C PRO A 184 -20.21 -6.11 -20.39
N SER A 185 -19.83 -7.39 -20.43
CA SER A 185 -20.09 -8.28 -21.57
C SER A 185 -21.61 -8.50 -21.63
N GLY A 186 -22.33 -7.70 -22.39
CA GLY A 186 -23.80 -7.79 -22.50
C GLY A 186 -24.49 -6.55 -23.02
N GLU A 187 -23.79 -5.42 -23.12
CA GLU A 187 -24.31 -4.23 -23.80
C GLU A 187 -23.95 -4.35 -25.28
N SER A 188 -24.64 -5.25 -25.97
CA SER A 188 -24.66 -5.30 -27.44
C SER A 188 -24.99 -3.91 -27.92
N ALA A 189 -24.19 -3.36 -28.86
CA ALA A 189 -24.48 -2.12 -29.54
C ALA A 189 -25.94 -2.12 -30.01
N PRO A 190 -26.66 -1.01 -29.90
CA PRO A 190 -28.02 -0.95 -30.44
C PRO A 190 -27.94 -1.38 -31.89
N ILE A 191 -28.64 -2.46 -32.21
CA ILE A 191 -28.85 -2.88 -33.58
C ILE A 191 -29.58 -1.72 -34.22
N HIS A 192 -28.86 -0.94 -35.03
CA HIS A 192 -29.49 -0.01 -35.97
C HIS A 192 -30.29 -0.91 -36.91
N GLN A 193 -31.55 -1.20 -36.55
CA GLN A 193 -32.54 -1.67 -37.50
C GLN A 193 -32.67 -0.59 -38.55
N ALA A 194 -31.86 -0.72 -39.62
CA ALA A 194 -32.11 -0.06 -40.85
C ALA A 194 -33.48 -0.54 -41.31
N SER A 195 -34.50 0.25 -41.03
CA SER A 195 -35.79 0.25 -41.71
C SER A 195 -35.51 0.40 -43.19
N MET A 196 -35.52 -0.69 -43.94
CA MET A 196 -35.79 -0.67 -45.36
C MET A 196 -37.25 -1.08 -45.51
N ALA A 197 -38.09 -0.09 -45.68
CA ALA A 197 -39.35 -0.19 -46.41
C ALA A 197 -39.13 0.45 -47.77
#